data_5c6678fe47f5fd813e1596f934df1f0f
#
_entry.id   5c6678fe47f5fd813e1596f934df1f0f
#
_cell.length_a   1.000
_cell.length_b   1.000
_cell.length_c   1.000
_cell.angle_alpha   90.00
_cell.angle_beta   90.00
_cell.angle_gamma   90.00
#
_symmetry.space_group_name_H-M   'P 1'
#
loop_
_entity.id
_entity.type
_entity.pdbx_description
1 polymer ?
#
loop_
_entity_poly.entity_id
_entity_poly.type
_entity_poly.pdbx_seq_one_letter_code
_entity_poly.pdbx_strand_id
1 'polypeptide(L)'
;MRGVLVEESSFLPRKRKKKIWGHPSKSGLKTINKHKTQVLMPLYNNFQAYVFNLYTTCSAEAKRLWRQKIKEEWDWECAYCGSEKNLTIDHIVPKAKGGTDFTKNCLCACHQCNQDKGHTPVEDWYLSQEFFDVDRYEKIKNWMEPESSVKLYRYGSRRNNCA
;
A
#
# COMPACT_ATOMS: atom_id res chain seq x y z
N MET A 1 -61.30 -25.73 46.14
CA MET A 1 -60.31 -26.15 45.10
C MET A 1 -59.25 -25.07 45.05
N ARG A 2 -57.97 -25.41 45.34
CA ARG A 2 -56.89 -24.45 45.56
C ARG A 2 -56.16 -24.16 44.24
N GLY A 3 -56.18 -22.90 43.81
CA GLY A 3 -55.36 -22.45 42.64
C GLY A 3 -53.91 -22.33 43.01
N VAL A 4 -53.05 -22.90 42.23
CA VAL A 4 -51.58 -22.83 42.34
C VAL A 4 -51.12 -21.61 41.55
N LEU A 5 -50.51 -20.63 42.27
CA LEU A 5 -49.81 -19.50 41.68
C LEU A 5 -48.43 -19.97 41.18
N VAL A 6 -48.17 -19.83 39.91
CA VAL A 6 -46.88 -20.06 39.31
C VAL A 6 -46.14 -18.74 39.32
N GLU A 7 -45.03 -18.65 40.10
CA GLU A 7 -44.11 -17.51 40.08
C GLU A 7 -43.30 -17.52 38.80
N GLU A 8 -43.42 -16.48 37.99
CA GLU A 8 -42.53 -16.20 36.92
C GLU A 8 -41.20 -15.63 37.45
N SER A 9 -40.15 -16.46 37.45
CA SER A 9 -38.79 -15.99 37.73
C SER A 9 -38.27 -15.17 36.58
N SER A 10 -38.19 -13.88 36.76
CA SER A 10 -37.56 -12.94 35.81
C SER A 10 -36.05 -13.18 35.72
N PHE A 11 -35.63 -13.79 34.61
CA PHE A 11 -34.21 -13.98 34.27
C PHE A 11 -33.66 -12.64 33.74
N LEU A 12 -33.06 -11.83 34.60
CA LEU A 12 -32.33 -10.63 34.23
C LEU A 12 -30.97 -11.03 33.60
N PRO A 13 -30.64 -10.57 32.40
CA PRO A 13 -29.34 -10.86 31.81
C PRO A 13 -28.22 -10.15 32.58
N ARG A 14 -27.25 -10.92 33.05
CA ARG A 14 -26.04 -10.39 33.72
C ARG A 14 -25.30 -9.45 32.76
N LYS A 15 -25.27 -8.15 33.09
CA LYS A 15 -24.44 -7.15 32.38
C LYS A 15 -22.98 -7.54 32.54
N ARG A 16 -22.31 -7.92 31.41
CA ARG A 16 -20.88 -8.09 31.35
C ARG A 16 -20.20 -6.77 31.68
N LYS A 17 -19.47 -6.71 32.79
CA LYS A 17 -18.60 -5.58 33.12
C LYS A 17 -17.53 -5.48 32.04
N LYS A 18 -17.60 -4.45 31.16
CA LYS A 18 -16.51 -4.08 30.28
C LYS A 18 -15.30 -3.75 31.15
N LYS A 19 -14.21 -4.50 31.02
CA LYS A 19 -12.89 -4.10 31.55
C LYS A 19 -12.53 -2.80 30.85
N ILE A 20 -12.64 -1.69 31.58
CA ILE A 20 -12.13 -0.40 31.12
C ILE A 20 -10.63 -0.49 31.34
N TRP A 21 -9.90 -0.82 30.25
CA TRP A 21 -8.48 -0.53 30.21
C TRP A 21 -8.38 0.99 30.22
N GLY A 22 -7.83 1.54 31.31
CA GLY A 22 -7.62 2.97 31.44
C GLY A 22 -6.72 3.45 30.31
N HIS A 23 -7.31 4.16 29.36
CA HIS A 23 -6.52 4.96 28.45
C HIS A 23 -5.78 6.01 29.26
N PRO A 24 -4.46 6.17 29.12
CA PRO A 24 -3.78 7.30 29.76
C PRO A 24 -4.47 8.57 29.25
N SER A 25 -4.83 9.42 30.21
CA SER A 25 -5.52 10.68 29.97
C SER A 25 -4.77 11.52 28.94
N LYS A 26 -5.49 12.05 27.97
CA LYS A 26 -4.96 12.88 26.87
C LYS A 26 -4.36 14.23 27.31
N SER A 27 -4.16 14.45 28.59
CA SER A 27 -3.71 15.74 29.15
C SER A 27 -2.19 15.90 29.29
N GLY A 28 -1.38 14.95 28.82
CA GLY A 28 0.08 14.98 28.97
C GLY A 28 0.89 15.18 27.70
N LEU A 29 0.28 15.16 26.50
CA LEU A 29 0.99 15.39 25.24
C LEU A 29 0.82 16.85 24.77
N LYS A 30 1.36 17.77 25.59
CA LYS A 30 1.62 19.13 25.10
C LYS A 30 2.81 19.07 24.14
N THR A 31 2.51 19.35 22.86
CA THR A 31 3.42 19.94 21.87
C THR A 31 4.81 19.31 21.77
N ILE A 32 4.90 18.10 21.26
CA ILE A 32 6.10 17.74 20.54
C ILE A 32 6.03 18.51 19.21
N ASN A 33 6.95 19.48 19.08
CA ASN A 33 7.13 20.34 17.92
C ASN A 33 6.94 19.55 16.63
N LYS A 34 6.13 20.09 15.71
CA LYS A 34 5.93 19.67 14.33
C LYS A 34 7.16 19.93 13.43
N HIS A 35 8.34 19.88 13.95
CA HIS A 35 9.51 19.55 13.17
C HIS A 35 9.61 18.03 13.17
N LYS A 36 8.68 17.38 12.49
CA LYS A 36 8.92 16.06 11.94
C LYS A 36 10.21 16.19 11.13
N THR A 37 11.30 15.73 11.69
CA THR A 37 12.37 15.15 10.87
C THR A 37 11.63 14.08 10.07
N GLN A 38 11.22 14.41 8.86
CA GLN A 38 10.68 13.43 7.92
C GLN A 38 11.86 12.53 7.65
N VAL A 39 11.95 11.43 8.39
CA VAL A 39 12.81 10.34 7.99
C VAL A 39 12.34 9.99 6.59
N LEU A 40 13.14 10.36 5.59
CA LEU A 40 12.86 10.05 4.19
C LEU A 40 12.85 8.54 4.07
N MET A 41 11.66 7.98 4.22
CA MET A 41 11.46 6.55 4.08
C MET A 41 11.55 6.22 2.58
N PRO A 42 12.53 5.42 2.14
CA PRO A 42 12.69 5.12 0.73
C PRO A 42 11.53 4.28 0.21
N LEU A 43 11.27 4.37 -1.10
CA LEU A 43 10.41 3.44 -1.79
C LEU A 43 11.20 2.18 -2.13
N TYR A 44 10.80 1.05 -1.54
CA TYR A 44 11.42 -0.25 -1.81
C TYR A 44 10.74 -0.99 -2.97
N ASN A 45 11.43 -1.95 -3.55
CA ASN A 45 10.94 -2.75 -4.67
C ASN A 45 9.70 -3.62 -4.33
N ASN A 46 9.46 -3.88 -3.05
CA ASN A 46 8.27 -4.56 -2.56
C ASN A 46 8.03 -4.23 -1.08
N PHE A 47 6.85 -4.62 -0.56
CA PHE A 47 6.49 -4.31 0.82
C PHE A 47 7.28 -5.11 1.87
N GLN A 48 7.82 -6.30 1.54
CA GLN A 48 8.59 -7.11 2.47
C GLN A 48 9.88 -6.40 2.91
N ALA A 49 10.44 -5.56 2.05
CA ALA A 49 11.64 -4.81 2.38
C ALA A 49 11.45 -3.83 3.56
N TYR A 50 10.24 -3.37 3.82
CA TYR A 50 9.95 -2.54 5.00
C TYR A 50 10.03 -3.35 6.31
N VAL A 51 9.70 -4.64 6.27
CA VAL A 51 9.89 -5.55 7.41
C VAL A 51 11.37 -5.88 7.57
N PHE A 52 12.04 -6.22 6.49
CA PHE A 52 13.46 -6.58 6.49
C PHE A 52 14.35 -5.42 7.01
N ASN A 53 14.05 -4.18 6.63
CA ASN A 53 14.78 -2.99 7.07
C ASN A 53 14.23 -2.39 8.39
N LEU A 54 13.47 -3.15 9.16
CA LEU A 54 12.99 -2.80 10.51
C LEU A 54 12.12 -1.54 10.60
N TYR A 55 11.49 -1.10 9.52
CA TYR A 55 10.51 -0.01 9.57
C TYR A 55 9.21 -0.45 10.25
N THR A 56 8.92 -1.74 10.21
CA THR A 56 7.79 -2.36 10.89
C THR A 56 8.05 -3.85 11.08
N THR A 57 7.42 -4.45 12.05
CA THR A 57 7.42 -5.90 12.28
C THR A 57 6.16 -6.59 11.74
N CYS A 58 5.20 -5.78 11.27
CA CYS A 58 3.90 -6.25 10.82
C CYS A 58 3.76 -6.17 9.30
N SER A 59 3.48 -7.30 8.64
CA SER A 59 3.29 -7.35 7.18
C SER A 59 2.13 -6.48 6.68
N ALA A 60 1.06 -6.32 7.46
CA ALA A 60 -0.05 -5.45 7.09
C ALA A 60 0.36 -3.98 7.08
N GLU A 61 1.14 -3.56 8.08
CA GLU A 61 1.70 -2.21 8.15
C GLU A 61 2.72 -1.96 7.04
N ALA A 62 3.58 -2.93 6.73
CA ALA A 62 4.50 -2.86 5.61
C ALA A 62 3.77 -2.61 4.27
N LYS A 63 2.66 -3.33 4.03
CA LYS A 63 1.81 -3.10 2.85
C LYS A 63 1.19 -1.71 2.85
N ARG A 64 0.77 -1.20 4.01
CA ARG A 64 0.22 0.15 4.13
C ARG A 64 1.27 1.21 3.77
N LEU A 65 2.47 1.11 4.33
CA LEU A 65 3.58 2.02 4.07
C LEU A 65 4.01 2.00 2.60
N TRP A 66 4.14 0.82 2.03
CA TRP A 66 4.48 0.64 0.62
C TRP A 66 3.45 1.27 -0.33
N ARG A 67 2.16 1.03 -0.10
CA ARG A 67 1.09 1.65 -0.90
C ARG A 67 1.07 3.17 -0.76
N GLN A 68 1.34 3.68 0.43
CA GLN A 68 1.45 5.10 0.68
C GLN A 68 2.61 5.69 -0.14
N LYS A 69 3.78 5.05 -0.11
CA LYS A 69 4.95 5.49 -0.88
C LYS A 69 4.72 5.48 -2.38
N ILE A 70 4.06 4.47 -2.93
CA ILE A 70 3.68 4.47 -4.35
C ILE A 70 2.78 5.68 -4.66
N LYS A 71 1.80 5.98 -3.82
CA LYS A 71 0.92 7.15 -4.05
C LYS A 71 1.70 8.47 -3.96
N GLU A 72 2.68 8.58 -3.07
CA GLU A 72 3.57 9.74 -2.95
C GLU A 72 4.39 9.95 -4.23
N GLU A 73 4.94 8.89 -4.84
CA GLU A 73 5.68 8.96 -6.12
C GLU A 73 4.80 9.36 -7.32
N TRP A 74 3.50 9.18 -7.20
CA TRP A 74 2.50 9.60 -8.19
C TRP A 74 1.77 10.88 -7.77
N ASP A 75 2.34 11.67 -6.86
CA ASP A 75 1.82 12.97 -6.41
C ASP A 75 0.38 12.91 -5.90
N TRP A 76 -0.06 11.74 -5.40
CA TRP A 76 -1.44 11.48 -4.99
C TRP A 76 -2.46 11.69 -6.11
N GLU A 77 -2.07 11.41 -7.34
CA GLU A 77 -2.92 11.46 -8.52
C GLU A 77 -3.06 10.07 -9.17
N CYS A 78 -4.16 9.88 -9.86
CA CYS A 78 -4.34 8.71 -10.73
C CYS A 78 -3.39 8.80 -11.93
N ALA A 79 -2.56 7.78 -12.11
CA ALA A 79 -1.62 7.70 -13.24
C ALA A 79 -2.31 7.80 -14.60
N TYR A 80 -3.57 7.38 -14.68
CA TYR A 80 -4.33 7.33 -15.93
C TYR A 80 -5.07 8.64 -16.22
N CYS A 81 -5.95 9.09 -15.30
CA CYS A 81 -6.84 10.24 -15.54
C CYS A 81 -6.53 11.50 -14.71
N GLY A 82 -5.52 11.45 -13.83
CA GLY A 82 -5.15 12.58 -12.98
C GLY A 82 -6.07 12.86 -11.79
N SER A 83 -7.09 12.04 -11.54
CA SER A 83 -8.01 12.24 -10.41
C SER A 83 -7.31 12.00 -9.07
N GLU A 84 -7.52 12.88 -8.09
CA GLU A 84 -7.03 12.75 -6.72
C GLU A 84 -7.98 11.95 -5.81
N LYS A 85 -9.14 11.52 -6.33
CA LYS A 85 -10.22 10.92 -5.53
C LYS A 85 -10.15 9.40 -5.55
N ASN A 86 -10.46 8.80 -4.39
CA ASN A 86 -10.60 7.34 -4.23
C ASN A 86 -9.40 6.55 -4.77
N LEU A 87 -8.19 7.00 -4.40
CA LEU A 87 -6.94 6.42 -4.89
C LEU A 87 -6.68 5.03 -4.32
N THR A 88 -6.36 4.12 -5.20
CA THR A 88 -5.99 2.72 -4.97
C THR A 88 -4.62 2.42 -5.57
N ILE A 89 -4.15 1.19 -5.44
CA ILE A 89 -2.98 0.69 -6.18
C ILE A 89 -3.48 -0.30 -7.23
N ASP A 90 -3.08 -0.07 -8.47
CA ASP A 90 -3.34 -0.96 -9.60
C ASP A 90 -2.05 -1.66 -10.04
N HIS A 91 -2.19 -2.85 -10.63
CA HIS A 91 -1.11 -3.61 -11.25
C HIS A 91 -1.09 -3.36 -12.75
N ILE A 92 -0.01 -2.78 -13.27
CA ILE A 92 0.17 -2.49 -14.69
C ILE A 92 -0.01 -3.78 -15.52
N VAL A 93 0.75 -4.81 -15.18
CA VAL A 93 0.50 -6.19 -15.62
C VAL A 93 -0.38 -6.85 -14.57
N PRO A 94 -1.62 -7.23 -14.89
CA PRO A 94 -2.55 -7.81 -13.93
C PRO A 94 -2.03 -9.10 -13.30
N LYS A 95 -2.31 -9.34 -12.02
CA LYS A 95 -1.95 -10.59 -11.33
C LYS A 95 -2.43 -11.84 -12.05
N ALA A 96 -3.63 -11.80 -12.62
CA ALA A 96 -4.18 -12.90 -13.40
C ALA A 96 -3.37 -13.22 -14.67
N LYS A 97 -2.52 -12.29 -15.11
CA LYS A 97 -1.61 -12.45 -16.26
C LYS A 97 -0.14 -12.56 -15.84
N GLY A 98 0.12 -12.96 -14.60
CA GLY A 98 1.48 -13.17 -14.07
C GLY A 98 2.15 -11.92 -13.48
N GLY A 99 1.43 -10.82 -13.32
CA GLY A 99 1.94 -9.60 -12.70
C GLY A 99 2.33 -9.81 -11.23
N THR A 100 3.44 -9.21 -10.84
CA THR A 100 4.02 -9.32 -9.49
C THR A 100 3.66 -8.14 -8.61
N ASP A 101 3.84 -8.29 -7.28
CA ASP A 101 3.72 -7.21 -6.30
C ASP A 101 5.02 -6.36 -6.22
N PHE A 102 5.77 -6.25 -7.30
CA PHE A 102 6.89 -5.33 -7.35
C PHE A 102 6.42 -3.89 -7.60
N THR A 103 7.10 -2.95 -6.98
CA THR A 103 6.80 -1.52 -7.06
C THR A 103 6.68 -1.03 -8.50
N LYS A 104 7.59 -1.45 -9.37
CA LYS A 104 7.61 -1.07 -10.80
C LYS A 104 6.44 -1.66 -11.62
N ASN A 105 5.72 -2.64 -11.08
CA ASN A 105 4.48 -3.16 -11.66
C ASN A 105 3.22 -2.58 -10.99
N CYS A 106 3.37 -1.65 -10.05
CA CYS A 106 2.26 -1.05 -9.30
C CYS A 106 2.28 0.46 -9.44
N LEU A 107 1.12 1.06 -9.63
CA LEU A 107 0.95 2.51 -9.74
C LEU A 107 -0.26 3.01 -8.96
N CYS A 108 -0.35 4.33 -8.79
CA CYS A 108 -1.50 4.98 -8.19
C CYS A 108 -2.62 5.12 -9.25
N ALA A 109 -3.80 4.59 -8.96
CA ALA A 109 -4.97 4.72 -9.82
C ALA A 109 -6.20 5.07 -9.00
N CYS A 110 -7.14 5.85 -9.55
CA CYS A 110 -8.44 5.99 -8.93
C CYS A 110 -9.23 4.67 -9.04
N HIS A 111 -10.18 4.48 -8.13
CA HIS A 111 -10.99 3.26 -8.08
C HIS A 111 -11.70 2.98 -9.41
N GLN A 112 -12.20 4.03 -10.09
CA GLN A 112 -12.89 3.90 -11.37
C GLN A 112 -11.97 3.34 -12.45
N CYS A 113 -10.82 3.96 -12.70
CA CYS A 113 -9.84 3.48 -13.70
C CYS A 113 -9.34 2.07 -13.39
N ASN A 114 -9.10 1.76 -12.11
CA ASN A 114 -8.66 0.44 -11.69
C ASN A 114 -9.74 -0.64 -11.97
N GLN A 115 -11.01 -0.33 -11.72
CA GLN A 115 -12.12 -1.24 -12.03
C GLN A 115 -12.33 -1.42 -13.54
N ASP A 116 -12.32 -0.33 -14.30
CA ASP A 116 -12.55 -0.35 -15.75
C ASP A 116 -11.43 -1.11 -16.47
N LYS A 117 -10.19 -0.92 -16.04
CA LYS A 117 -9.04 -1.67 -16.58
C LYS A 117 -9.13 -3.15 -16.24
N GLY A 118 -9.52 -3.51 -15.01
CA GLY A 118 -9.66 -4.89 -14.57
C GLY A 118 -8.41 -5.75 -14.86
N HIS A 119 -8.57 -6.80 -15.66
CA HIS A 119 -7.49 -7.71 -16.03
C HIS A 119 -6.89 -7.44 -17.41
N THR A 120 -7.21 -6.29 -18.01
CA THR A 120 -6.65 -5.89 -19.31
C THR A 120 -5.26 -5.28 -19.12
N PRO A 121 -4.26 -5.59 -19.97
CA PRO A 121 -2.98 -4.91 -19.98
C PRO A 121 -3.17 -3.41 -20.16
N VAL A 122 -2.28 -2.61 -19.58
CA VAL A 122 -2.39 -1.15 -19.62
C VAL A 122 -2.40 -0.61 -21.05
N GLU A 123 -1.59 -1.18 -21.92
CA GLU A 123 -1.49 -0.77 -23.32
C GLU A 123 -2.81 -0.95 -24.06
N ASP A 124 -3.42 -2.14 -23.95
CA ASP A 124 -4.68 -2.46 -24.65
C ASP A 124 -5.86 -1.62 -24.13
N TRP A 125 -5.87 -1.34 -22.83
CA TRP A 125 -6.96 -0.62 -22.20
C TRP A 125 -6.78 0.90 -22.29
N TYR A 126 -5.60 1.43 -21.94
CA TYR A 126 -5.41 2.88 -21.80
C TYR A 126 -5.45 3.61 -23.12
N LEU A 127 -4.88 3.02 -24.21
CA LEU A 127 -4.91 3.60 -25.54
C LEU A 127 -6.32 3.76 -26.11
N SER A 128 -7.30 3.01 -25.60
CA SER A 128 -8.70 3.08 -26.04
C SER A 128 -9.54 4.08 -25.24
N GLN A 129 -8.98 4.74 -24.22
CA GLN A 129 -9.75 5.63 -23.36
C GLN A 129 -9.85 7.04 -23.95
N GLU A 130 -11.00 7.69 -23.77
CA GLU A 130 -11.19 9.09 -24.19
C GLU A 130 -10.27 10.07 -23.44
N PHE A 131 -9.87 9.72 -22.20
CA PHE A 131 -8.94 10.49 -21.37
C PHE A 131 -7.48 10.07 -21.55
N PHE A 132 -7.15 9.38 -22.64
CA PHE A 132 -5.77 9.00 -22.93
C PHE A 132 -4.88 10.24 -23.04
N ASP A 133 -3.75 10.20 -22.35
CA ASP A 133 -2.74 11.26 -22.34
C ASP A 133 -1.35 10.64 -22.61
N VAL A 134 -0.66 11.18 -23.59
CA VAL A 134 0.65 10.67 -24.04
C VAL A 134 1.71 10.84 -22.95
N ASP A 135 1.75 11.99 -22.27
CA ASP A 135 2.77 12.27 -21.25
C ASP A 135 2.59 11.34 -20.05
N ARG A 136 1.34 11.10 -19.64
CA ARG A 136 1.02 10.11 -18.59
C ARG A 136 1.40 8.70 -19.01
N TYR A 137 1.14 8.33 -20.26
CA TYR A 137 1.51 7.02 -20.76
C TYR A 137 3.03 6.82 -20.80
N GLU A 138 3.79 7.82 -21.21
CA GLU A 138 5.25 7.78 -21.17
C GLU A 138 5.78 7.72 -19.73
N LYS A 139 5.17 8.47 -18.79
CA LYS A 139 5.49 8.37 -17.35
C LYS A 139 5.27 6.95 -16.84
N ILE A 140 4.19 6.29 -17.24
CA ILE A 140 3.91 4.88 -16.88
C ILE A 140 4.98 3.95 -17.46
N LYS A 141 5.34 4.10 -18.71
CA LYS A 141 6.39 3.26 -19.35
C LYS A 141 7.74 3.44 -18.69
N ASN A 142 8.16 4.68 -18.44
CA ASN A 142 9.39 5.00 -17.73
C ASN A 142 9.39 4.45 -16.30
N TRP A 143 8.21 4.45 -15.64
CA TRP A 143 8.07 3.86 -14.32
C TRP A 143 8.31 2.35 -14.32
N MET A 144 7.86 1.65 -15.35
CA MET A 144 8.02 0.19 -15.49
C MET A 144 9.46 -0.22 -15.74
N GLU A 145 10.28 0.66 -16.31
CA GLU A 145 11.67 0.34 -16.63
C GLU A 145 12.47 0.07 -15.33
N PRO A 146 13.26 -1.00 -15.28
CA PRO A 146 14.19 -1.20 -14.19
C PRO A 146 15.20 -0.05 -14.19
N GLU A 147 15.48 0.53 -13.02
CA GLU A 147 16.56 1.49 -12.90
C GLU A 147 17.84 0.90 -13.51
N SER A 148 18.26 1.44 -14.66
CA SER A 148 19.41 0.97 -15.42
C SER A 148 20.77 1.29 -14.74
N SER A 149 20.78 1.60 -13.46
CA SER A 149 21.92 2.00 -12.69
C SER A 149 22.49 0.96 -11.73
N VAL A 150 22.14 -0.32 -11.87
CA VAL A 150 23.05 -1.34 -11.36
C VAL A 150 24.19 -1.45 -12.39
N LYS A 151 25.14 -0.53 -12.32
CA LYS A 151 26.50 -0.80 -12.81
C LYS A 151 26.94 -2.04 -12.05
N LEU A 152 26.74 -3.20 -12.65
CA LEU A 152 27.41 -4.42 -12.25
C LEU A 152 28.89 -4.09 -12.32
N TYR A 153 29.50 -3.74 -11.20
CA TYR A 153 30.92 -3.79 -11.06
C TYR A 153 31.29 -5.23 -11.41
N ARG A 154 31.76 -5.43 -12.65
CA ARG A 154 32.42 -6.67 -13.03
C ARG A 154 33.57 -6.77 -12.04
N TYR A 155 33.43 -7.62 -11.06
CA TYR A 155 34.50 -8.07 -10.22
C TYR A 155 35.50 -8.67 -11.20
N GLY A 156 36.58 -7.90 -11.49
CA GLY A 156 37.62 -8.33 -12.38
C GLY A 156 38.16 -9.64 -11.82
N SER A 157 37.98 -10.71 -12.55
CA SER A 157 38.63 -11.98 -12.27
C SER A 157 40.13 -11.70 -12.11
N ARG A 158 40.61 -11.68 -10.86
CA ARG A 158 42.05 -11.71 -10.60
C ARG A 158 42.54 -13.03 -11.17
N ARG A 159 43.17 -12.97 -12.32
CA ARG A 159 43.98 -14.08 -12.79
C ARG A 159 45.10 -14.25 -11.72
N ASN A 160 45.00 -15.33 -10.99
CA ASN A 160 46.09 -15.78 -10.15
C ASN A 160 47.20 -16.19 -11.08
N ASN A 161 48.16 -15.28 -11.32
CA ASN A 161 49.47 -15.68 -11.82
C ASN A 161 50.23 -16.25 -10.61
N CYS A 162 50.14 -17.56 -10.40
CA CYS A 162 51.11 -18.31 -9.66
C CYS A 162 52.20 -18.72 -10.68
N ALA A 163 53.32 -18.06 -10.62
CA ALA A 163 54.58 -18.55 -11.17
C ALA A 163 55.31 -19.34 -10.09
#